data_50f2ca2ef45737670917fa018e3d671c
#
_entry.id   50f2ca2ef45737670917fa018e3d671c
#
_cell.length_a   1.000
_cell.length_b   1.000
_cell.length_c   1.000
_cell.angle_alpha   90.00
_cell.angle_beta   90.00
_cell.angle_gamma   90.00
#
_symmetry.space_group_name_H-M   'P 1'
#
loop_
_entity.id
_entity.type
_entity.pdbx_description
1 polymer ?
#
loop_
_entity_poly.entity_id
_entity_poly.type
_entity_poly.pdbx_seq_one_letter_code
_entity_poly.pdbx_strand_id
1 'polypeptide(L)'
;MISALVRSVRALWHSAIIIALCGACAGLASPAAAQGVPGAETVYASAPPRLLQIRTLLADAGRQTSTGSGFLVSADGLAITNYHVVSDAALEPKTYRLEYTGADGTQGNVTLLAVDLPNDLALIRVDKQEAPFFTFDKAALDGTLAKGERLYSLGNPLDLGFTIIEGTYNGLVEHSYNDHIHFTGALNPGMSGGPAVNAQGQVVGINVATRRGGQLISFLVPARFAAALLARGREASPAAGDLRKDVIAQLASWRGALYKSLGDEGFRDRVFGSYQAPETRSAWFECWASTNASASPKPRASINSTSCKADASVYVASDLNTGTVEVNHSYAKSIDLNQFQFATVLTQLAQPRLTMGGSFRKWYTPQHCHEDFVGVTPAAEHPSLRVMWCAQGYREFDGLYDVAVVAVTQDRADEALVSRLNLQAIAYNDALRIGASFLQRLQVVR
;
A
#
# COMPACT_ATOMS: atom_id res chain seq x y z
N MET A 1 -46.90 48.99 47.93
CA MET A 1 -47.91 49.23 49.00
C MET A 1 -49.07 48.29 48.73
N ILE A 2 -49.22 47.33 49.65
CA ILE A 2 -50.49 46.77 50.11
C ILE A 2 -51.37 46.10 49.03
N SER A 3 -51.42 44.79 48.97
CA SER A 3 -52.32 43.81 49.53
C SER A 3 -51.83 42.40 49.08
N ALA A 4 -51.26 41.60 49.80
CA ALA A 4 -51.35 40.88 51.06
C ALA A 4 -52.63 40.04 51.19
N LEU A 5 -52.31 38.76 51.42
CA LEU A 5 -53.01 37.82 52.29
C LEU A 5 -54.46 37.47 51.94
N VAL A 6 -54.62 36.23 52.03
CA VAL A 6 -55.82 35.35 52.24
C VAL A 6 -56.05 34.42 51.06
N ARG A 7 -55.52 33.20 51.19
CA ARG A 7 -56.14 31.89 50.90
C ARG A 7 -55.14 30.75 51.12
N SER A 8 -54.73 30.56 52.32
CA SER A 8 -54.26 29.28 52.84
C SER A 8 -55.34 28.68 53.66
N VAL A 9 -55.41 27.33 53.67
CA VAL A 9 -56.32 26.45 54.41
C VAL A 9 -57.44 25.86 53.52
N ARG A 10 -57.05 24.87 52.68
CA ARG A 10 -57.90 23.71 52.31
C ARG A 10 -57.17 22.82 51.32
N ALA A 11 -56.02 22.21 51.67
CA ALA A 11 -55.36 21.14 50.87
C ALA A 11 -54.45 20.28 51.75
N LEU A 12 -54.90 19.85 52.88
CA LEU A 12 -54.05 19.05 53.79
C LEU A 12 -54.71 17.75 54.25
N TRP A 13 -55.56 17.15 53.44
CA TRP A 13 -56.23 15.85 53.88
C TRP A 13 -56.34 14.82 52.75
N HIS A 14 -55.65 14.90 51.62
CA HIS A 14 -55.74 13.87 50.56
C HIS A 14 -54.37 13.32 50.13
N SER A 15 -53.24 13.58 50.86
CA SER A 15 -51.88 13.12 50.46
C SER A 15 -51.33 11.98 51.34
N ALA A 16 -52.15 11.37 52.22
CA ALA A 16 -51.67 10.37 53.18
C ALA A 16 -51.98 8.90 52.83
N ILE A 17 -52.65 8.60 51.70
CA ILE A 17 -53.10 7.22 51.39
C ILE A 17 -52.47 6.64 50.12
N ILE A 18 -51.65 7.42 49.31
CA ILE A 18 -51.02 6.92 48.07
C ILE A 18 -49.55 6.50 48.30
N ILE A 19 -48.97 6.70 49.48
CA ILE A 19 -47.52 6.35 49.71
C ILE A 19 -47.33 4.90 50.22
N ALA A 20 -48.40 4.17 50.52
CA ALA A 20 -48.25 2.82 51.10
C ALA A 20 -48.38 1.64 50.14
N LEU A 21 -48.57 1.84 48.80
CA LEU A 21 -48.60 0.76 47.80
C LEU A 21 -47.53 0.75 46.74
N CYS A 22 -46.53 1.67 46.75
CA CYS A 22 -45.36 1.63 45.84
C CYS A 22 -44.08 1.06 46.48
N GLY A 23 -44.16 0.55 47.71
CA GLY A 23 -43.00 0.05 48.47
C GLY A 23 -42.64 -1.43 48.28
N ALA A 24 -43.36 -2.19 47.45
CA ALA A 24 -43.20 -3.66 47.37
C ALA A 24 -42.65 -4.19 46.02
N CYS A 25 -42.22 -3.34 45.07
CA CYS A 25 -41.59 -3.77 43.80
C CYS A 25 -40.16 -3.30 43.63
N ALA A 26 -39.48 -2.87 44.70
CA ALA A 26 -38.04 -2.63 44.67
C ALA A 26 -37.25 -3.93 44.97
N GLY A 27 -37.65 -5.03 44.34
CA GLY A 27 -37.02 -6.33 44.40
C GLY A 27 -36.04 -6.49 43.25
N LEU A 28 -34.74 -6.38 43.56
CA LEU A 28 -33.61 -7.08 42.86
C LEU A 28 -33.50 -6.88 41.35
N ALA A 29 -33.42 -5.65 40.88
CA ALA A 29 -32.63 -5.37 39.70
C ALA A 29 -31.16 -5.31 40.18
N SER A 30 -30.46 -6.45 40.22
CA SER A 30 -29.01 -6.48 40.20
C SER A 30 -28.62 -5.65 38.96
N PRO A 31 -27.77 -4.62 39.08
CA PRO A 31 -27.22 -4.00 37.90
C PRO A 31 -26.49 -5.13 37.16
N ALA A 32 -27.00 -5.54 36.00
CA ALA A 32 -26.19 -6.27 35.05
C ALA A 32 -25.03 -5.35 34.82
N ALA A 33 -23.86 -5.67 35.41
CA ALA A 33 -22.60 -5.00 35.09
C ALA A 33 -22.47 -5.16 33.56
N ALA A 34 -22.70 -4.09 32.85
CA ALA A 34 -22.33 -4.02 31.46
C ALA A 34 -20.85 -4.38 31.46
N GLN A 35 -20.51 -5.60 31.03
CA GLN A 35 -19.15 -5.99 30.81
C GLN A 35 -18.68 -5.06 29.69
N GLY A 36 -18.03 -3.96 30.08
CA GLY A 36 -17.47 -3.00 29.14
C GLY A 36 -16.55 -3.75 28.19
N VAL A 37 -16.65 -3.45 26.90
CA VAL A 37 -15.69 -3.97 25.92
C VAL A 37 -14.29 -3.66 26.45
N PRO A 38 -13.38 -4.66 26.55
CA PRO A 38 -12.02 -4.43 27.04
C PRO A 38 -11.38 -3.23 26.33
N GLY A 39 -10.86 -2.29 27.10
CA GLY A 39 -10.19 -1.11 26.59
C GLY A 39 -8.72 -1.38 26.21
N ALA A 40 -8.04 -0.36 25.69
CA ALA A 40 -6.63 -0.43 25.33
C ALA A 40 -5.73 -0.96 26.45
N GLU A 41 -6.03 -0.60 27.70
CA GLU A 41 -5.28 -1.02 28.90
C GLU A 41 -5.31 -2.53 29.08
N THR A 42 -6.48 -3.16 28.94
CA THR A 42 -6.64 -4.63 29.08
C THR A 42 -5.91 -5.37 27.96
N VAL A 43 -6.01 -4.88 26.73
CA VAL A 43 -5.33 -5.45 25.56
C VAL A 43 -3.80 -5.33 25.78
N TYR A 44 -3.33 -4.15 26.16
CA TYR A 44 -1.91 -3.91 26.37
C TYR A 44 -1.32 -4.72 27.52
N ALA A 45 -2.02 -4.86 28.64
CA ALA A 45 -1.53 -5.62 29.79
C ALA A 45 -1.17 -7.08 29.44
N SER A 46 -1.87 -7.68 28.48
CA SER A 46 -1.64 -9.07 28.07
C SER A 46 -0.69 -9.22 26.86
N ALA A 47 -0.37 -8.14 26.14
CA ALA A 47 0.36 -8.19 24.88
C ALA A 47 1.88 -8.40 25.00
N PRO A 48 2.63 -7.78 25.96
CA PRO A 48 4.08 -7.72 25.94
C PRO A 48 4.80 -9.07 25.79
N PRO A 49 4.40 -10.17 26.46
CA PRO A 49 5.10 -11.45 26.34
C PRO A 49 5.00 -12.08 24.93
N ARG A 50 4.10 -11.59 24.10
CA ARG A 50 3.84 -12.05 22.73
C ARG A 50 4.45 -11.16 21.66
N LEU A 51 5.01 -10.00 22.04
CA LEU A 51 5.59 -8.99 21.15
C LEU A 51 7.10 -9.13 21.05
N LEU A 52 7.62 -8.91 19.86
CA LEU A 52 9.04 -8.97 19.54
C LEU A 52 9.45 -7.70 18.79
N GLN A 53 10.60 -7.16 19.14
CA GLN A 53 11.35 -6.27 18.26
C GLN A 53 12.23 -7.15 17.39
N ILE A 54 12.18 -6.94 16.07
CA ILE A 54 12.98 -7.66 15.09
C ILE A 54 14.02 -6.71 14.52
N ARG A 55 15.28 -7.15 14.47
CA ARG A 55 16.40 -6.37 13.95
C ARG A 55 17.15 -7.16 12.88
N THR A 56 17.48 -6.51 11.78
CA THR A 56 18.44 -6.99 10.81
C THR A 56 19.78 -6.34 11.06
N LEU A 57 20.83 -7.13 11.17
CA LEU A 57 22.17 -6.70 11.50
C LEU A 57 23.16 -7.12 10.42
N LEU A 58 24.16 -6.28 10.14
CA LEU A 58 25.36 -6.72 9.43
C LEU A 58 26.08 -7.80 10.25
N ALA A 59 26.30 -8.99 9.69
CA ALA A 59 26.84 -10.14 10.41
C ALA A 59 28.21 -9.84 11.03
N ASP A 60 29.13 -9.23 10.27
CA ASP A 60 30.50 -8.97 10.70
C ASP A 60 30.59 -7.78 11.69
N ALA A 61 29.77 -6.74 11.51
CA ALA A 61 29.86 -5.51 12.31
C ALA A 61 28.91 -5.48 13.49
N GLY A 62 27.88 -6.36 13.54
CA GLY A 62 26.82 -6.34 14.53
C GLY A 62 25.98 -5.05 14.52
N ARG A 63 26.08 -4.24 13.48
CA ARG A 63 25.37 -2.98 13.34
C ARG A 63 24.01 -3.19 12.69
N GLN A 64 22.99 -2.56 13.26
CA GLN A 64 21.60 -2.60 12.77
C GLN A 64 21.47 -1.86 11.45
N THR A 65 20.80 -2.51 10.48
CA THR A 65 20.43 -1.94 9.17
C THR A 65 18.94 -1.73 9.05
N SER A 66 18.12 -2.58 9.70
CA SER A 66 16.67 -2.45 9.75
C SER A 66 16.13 -2.83 11.12
N THR A 67 14.99 -2.27 11.50
CA THR A 67 14.25 -2.61 12.71
C THR A 67 12.75 -2.56 12.47
N GLY A 68 12.03 -3.43 13.15
CA GLY A 68 10.57 -3.48 13.13
C GLY A 68 10.05 -4.24 14.34
N SER A 69 8.77 -4.51 14.30
CA SER A 69 8.07 -5.32 15.28
C SER A 69 7.73 -6.69 14.72
N GLY A 70 7.43 -7.63 15.58
CA GLY A 70 6.88 -8.95 15.27
C GLY A 70 6.05 -9.45 16.42
N PHE A 71 5.36 -10.56 16.22
CA PHE A 71 4.53 -11.15 17.25
C PHE A 71 4.46 -12.67 17.11
N LEU A 72 4.40 -13.36 18.25
CA LEU A 72 4.28 -14.81 18.31
C LEU A 72 2.89 -15.28 17.87
N VAL A 73 2.85 -16.33 17.05
CA VAL A 73 1.64 -16.97 16.52
C VAL A 73 1.55 -18.46 16.88
N SER A 74 2.53 -18.98 17.62
CA SER A 74 2.53 -20.34 18.15
C SER A 74 3.37 -20.44 19.42
N ALA A 75 3.09 -21.47 20.24
CA ALA A 75 3.82 -21.71 21.49
C ALA A 75 5.28 -22.16 21.25
N ASP A 76 5.60 -22.72 20.08
CA ASP A 76 6.93 -23.20 19.69
C ASP A 76 7.78 -22.14 18.97
N GLY A 77 7.45 -20.85 19.15
CA GLY A 77 8.28 -19.73 18.74
C GLY A 77 8.10 -19.30 17.28
N LEU A 78 7.03 -19.71 16.57
CA LEU A 78 6.71 -19.10 15.28
C LEU A 78 6.16 -17.67 15.48
N ALA A 79 6.66 -16.75 14.66
CA ALA A 79 6.26 -15.35 14.72
C ALA A 79 6.10 -14.75 13.31
N ILE A 80 5.26 -13.73 13.22
CA ILE A 80 5.04 -12.93 12.01
C ILE A 80 5.71 -11.58 12.16
N THR A 81 6.29 -11.08 11.08
CA THR A 81 6.78 -9.71 10.89
C THR A 81 6.55 -9.27 9.44
N ASN A 82 6.95 -8.06 9.06
CA ASN A 82 6.97 -7.66 7.65
C ASN A 82 8.21 -8.17 6.91
N TYR A 83 8.06 -8.42 5.62
CA TYR A 83 9.16 -8.80 4.74
C TYR A 83 10.21 -7.69 4.66
N HIS A 84 9.80 -6.41 4.54
CA HIS A 84 10.75 -5.29 4.46
C HIS A 84 11.65 -5.13 5.70
N VAL A 85 11.26 -5.67 6.86
CA VAL A 85 12.10 -5.68 8.07
C VAL A 85 13.25 -6.67 7.93
N VAL A 86 13.04 -7.79 7.21
CA VAL A 86 13.97 -8.94 7.10
C VAL A 86 14.51 -9.16 5.68
N SER A 87 14.19 -8.27 4.75
CA SER A 87 14.49 -8.42 3.31
C SER A 87 15.99 -8.58 3.02
N ASP A 88 16.83 -7.83 3.71
CA ASP A 88 18.30 -7.93 3.54
C ASP A 88 18.80 -9.34 3.90
N ALA A 89 18.28 -9.94 4.97
CA ALA A 89 18.63 -11.31 5.35
C ALA A 89 18.06 -12.36 4.40
N ALA A 90 16.89 -12.11 3.78
CA ALA A 90 16.32 -12.98 2.77
C ALA A 90 17.14 -12.99 1.47
N LEU A 91 17.61 -11.81 1.04
CA LEU A 91 18.35 -11.63 -0.22
C LEU A 91 19.84 -11.94 -0.08
N GLU A 92 20.45 -11.57 1.04
CA GLU A 92 21.89 -11.68 1.29
C GLU A 92 22.19 -12.34 2.65
N PRO A 93 21.82 -13.64 2.85
CA PRO A 93 21.87 -14.31 4.17
C PRO A 93 23.29 -14.51 4.70
N LYS A 94 24.34 -14.31 3.88
CA LYS A 94 25.74 -14.36 4.33
C LYS A 94 26.22 -13.02 4.90
N THR A 95 25.58 -11.95 4.47
CA THR A 95 25.93 -10.55 4.84
C THR A 95 25.14 -10.09 6.07
N TYR A 96 23.90 -10.59 6.22
CA TYR A 96 22.97 -10.15 7.26
C TYR A 96 22.49 -11.30 8.12
N ARG A 97 22.23 -11.02 9.40
CA ARG A 97 21.61 -11.91 10.37
C ARG A 97 20.45 -11.23 11.08
N LEU A 98 19.57 -12.01 11.64
CA LEU A 98 18.37 -11.52 12.32
C LEU A 98 18.49 -11.81 13.83
N GLU A 99 18.05 -10.83 14.62
CA GLU A 99 17.90 -10.95 16.08
C GLU A 99 16.52 -10.47 16.52
N TYR A 100 16.03 -10.99 17.64
CA TYR A 100 14.86 -10.44 18.32
C TYR A 100 15.21 -9.92 19.70
N THR A 101 14.39 -8.98 20.19
CA THR A 101 14.35 -8.56 21.59
C THR A 101 12.90 -8.65 22.06
N GLY A 102 12.65 -9.42 23.12
CA GLY A 102 11.35 -9.49 23.78
C GLY A 102 11.06 -8.25 24.63
N ALA A 103 9.81 -8.06 25.03
CA ALA A 103 9.43 -6.97 25.92
C ALA A 103 10.06 -7.06 27.31
N ASP A 104 10.49 -8.23 27.72
CA ASP A 104 11.23 -8.53 28.96
C ASP A 104 12.75 -8.30 28.84
N GLY A 105 13.20 -7.82 27.67
CA GLY A 105 14.62 -7.62 27.37
C GLY A 105 15.38 -8.89 26.95
N THR A 106 14.73 -10.05 26.90
CA THR A 106 15.35 -11.26 26.36
C THR A 106 15.74 -11.07 24.90
N GLN A 107 16.91 -11.54 24.50
CA GLN A 107 17.43 -11.48 23.14
C GLN A 107 17.79 -12.86 22.64
N GLY A 108 17.66 -13.06 21.33
CA GLY A 108 18.03 -14.31 20.70
C GLY A 108 18.08 -14.21 19.19
N ASN A 109 18.47 -15.32 18.57
CA ASN A 109 18.55 -15.40 17.12
C ASN A 109 17.17 -15.62 16.50
N VAL A 110 17.04 -15.18 15.26
CA VAL A 110 15.85 -15.38 14.44
C VAL A 110 16.21 -16.18 13.20
N THR A 111 15.44 -17.24 12.91
CA THR A 111 15.50 -17.96 11.65
C THR A 111 14.34 -17.55 10.76
N LEU A 112 14.64 -17.07 9.55
CA LEU A 112 13.63 -16.75 8.54
C LEU A 112 13.17 -18.03 7.85
N LEU A 113 11.87 -18.33 7.86
CA LEU A 113 11.31 -19.58 7.35
C LEU A 113 10.64 -19.42 5.99
N ALA A 114 9.84 -18.38 5.82
CA ALA A 114 9.10 -18.13 4.59
C ALA A 114 8.79 -16.63 4.45
N VAL A 115 8.54 -16.19 3.22
CA VAL A 115 8.14 -14.84 2.90
C VAL A 115 6.88 -14.80 2.05
N ASP A 116 6.18 -13.68 2.10
CA ASP A 116 5.07 -13.33 1.23
C ASP A 116 5.35 -11.94 0.67
N LEU A 117 6.03 -11.89 -0.46
CA LEU A 117 6.49 -10.65 -1.08
C LEU A 117 5.35 -9.71 -1.45
N PRO A 118 4.25 -10.17 -2.11
CA PRO A 118 3.14 -9.29 -2.48
C PRO A 118 2.43 -8.64 -1.29
N ASN A 119 2.38 -9.33 -0.15
CA ASN A 119 1.71 -8.85 1.06
C ASN A 119 2.69 -8.30 2.11
N ASP A 120 3.99 -8.19 1.78
CA ASP A 120 5.02 -7.68 2.68
C ASP A 120 5.04 -8.40 4.04
N LEU A 121 4.96 -9.74 4.06
CA LEU A 121 4.98 -10.55 5.28
C LEU A 121 6.15 -11.52 5.31
N ALA A 122 6.61 -11.85 6.52
CA ALA A 122 7.60 -12.89 6.77
C ALA A 122 7.20 -13.75 7.96
N LEU A 123 7.43 -15.07 7.84
CA LEU A 123 7.34 -16.03 8.91
C LEU A 123 8.75 -16.33 9.43
N ILE A 124 8.93 -16.17 10.71
CA ILE A 124 10.19 -16.35 11.41
C ILE A 124 10.02 -17.35 12.56
N ARG A 125 11.13 -17.95 12.99
CA ARG A 125 11.22 -18.76 14.21
C ARG A 125 12.20 -18.11 15.18
N VAL A 126 11.79 -18.02 16.44
CA VAL A 126 12.62 -17.59 17.58
C VAL A 126 12.77 -18.75 18.58
N ASP A 127 13.80 -18.71 19.41
CA ASP A 127 14.14 -19.76 20.38
C ASP A 127 13.29 -19.68 21.66
N LYS A 128 11.96 -19.56 21.52
CA LYS A 128 11.00 -19.56 22.63
C LYS A 128 10.18 -20.84 22.63
N GLN A 129 9.96 -21.43 23.81
CA GLN A 129 9.12 -22.61 24.02
C GLN A 129 8.02 -22.26 25.04
N GLU A 130 6.87 -22.90 24.90
CA GLU A 130 5.70 -22.68 25.78
C GLU A 130 5.31 -21.20 25.90
N ALA A 131 5.64 -20.41 24.88
CA ALA A 131 5.40 -18.96 24.87
C ALA A 131 3.92 -18.65 24.64
N PRO A 132 3.34 -17.64 25.30
CA PRO A 132 2.03 -17.14 24.93
C PRO A 132 2.08 -16.53 23.52
N PHE A 133 1.01 -16.68 22.76
CA PHE A 133 0.94 -16.24 21.37
C PHE A 133 -0.42 -15.59 21.04
N PHE A 134 -0.48 -14.86 19.95
CA PHE A 134 -1.72 -14.29 19.43
C PHE A 134 -2.45 -15.29 18.54
N THR A 135 -3.78 -15.29 18.60
CA THR A 135 -4.66 -15.98 17.67
C THR A 135 -5.24 -15.00 16.65
N PHE A 136 -5.65 -15.50 15.49
CA PHE A 136 -6.30 -14.66 14.48
C PHE A 136 -7.79 -14.55 14.75
N ASP A 137 -8.36 -13.38 14.49
CA ASP A 137 -9.80 -13.13 14.55
C ASP A 137 -10.52 -13.83 13.40
N LYS A 138 -11.60 -14.55 13.70
CA LYS A 138 -12.35 -15.32 12.69
C LYS A 138 -13.04 -14.41 11.67
N ALA A 139 -13.65 -13.31 12.10
CA ALA A 139 -14.32 -12.38 11.19
C ALA A 139 -13.33 -11.69 10.24
N ALA A 140 -12.12 -11.40 10.72
CA ALA A 140 -11.05 -10.87 9.88
C ALA A 140 -10.53 -11.90 8.85
N LEU A 141 -10.45 -13.18 9.22
CA LEU A 141 -10.09 -14.26 8.28
C LEU A 141 -11.16 -14.45 7.21
N ASP A 142 -12.42 -14.41 7.59
CA ASP A 142 -13.58 -14.61 6.70
C ASP A 142 -13.93 -13.34 5.89
N GLY A 143 -13.29 -12.19 6.19
CA GLY A 143 -13.58 -10.91 5.52
C GLY A 143 -14.92 -10.28 5.90
N THR A 144 -15.48 -10.65 7.07
CA THR A 144 -16.80 -10.21 7.56
C THR A 144 -16.73 -9.18 8.68
N LEU A 145 -15.52 -8.66 8.98
CA LEU A 145 -15.32 -7.64 10.00
C LEU A 145 -16.10 -6.36 9.66
N ALA A 146 -16.79 -5.80 10.65
CA ALA A 146 -17.63 -4.61 10.44
C ALA A 146 -16.80 -3.33 10.38
N LYS A 147 -17.06 -2.45 9.38
CA LYS A 147 -16.48 -1.10 9.36
C LYS A 147 -16.91 -0.33 10.63
N GLY A 148 -15.97 0.39 11.23
CA GLY A 148 -16.18 1.10 12.50
C GLY A 148 -15.71 0.33 13.73
N GLU A 149 -15.29 -0.92 13.59
CA GLU A 149 -14.73 -1.70 14.70
C GLU A 149 -13.44 -1.08 15.21
N ARG A 150 -13.32 -1.05 16.54
CA ARG A 150 -12.14 -0.52 17.24
C ARG A 150 -11.01 -1.53 17.18
N LEU A 151 -9.85 -1.10 16.74
CA LEU A 151 -8.63 -1.89 16.69
C LEU A 151 -7.52 -1.25 17.51
N TYR A 152 -6.62 -2.10 17.99
CA TYR A 152 -5.45 -1.72 18.76
C TYR A 152 -4.20 -2.20 18.04
N SER A 153 -3.43 -1.27 17.49
CA SER A 153 -2.15 -1.55 16.86
C SER A 153 -1.05 -1.57 17.92
N LEU A 154 -0.24 -2.63 17.92
CA LEU A 154 0.86 -2.86 18.86
C LEU A 154 2.19 -2.86 18.10
N GLY A 155 3.25 -2.33 18.72
CA GLY A 155 4.59 -2.31 18.13
C GLY A 155 5.56 -1.46 18.93
N ASN A 156 6.82 -1.39 18.46
CA ASN A 156 7.91 -0.62 19.10
C ASN A 156 8.32 0.56 18.21
N PRO A 157 7.60 1.72 18.27
CA PRO A 157 7.92 2.86 17.43
C PRO A 157 9.27 3.46 17.82
N LEU A 158 10.12 3.72 16.83
CA LEU A 158 11.39 4.44 16.97
C LEU A 158 12.29 3.91 18.12
N ASP A 159 12.17 2.63 18.48
CA ASP A 159 12.89 1.99 19.57
C ASP A 159 12.62 2.63 20.97
N LEU A 160 11.42 3.19 21.14
CA LEU A 160 11.01 3.84 22.41
C LEU A 160 10.32 2.89 23.39
N GLY A 161 10.22 1.61 23.05
CA GLY A 161 9.48 0.60 23.80
C GLY A 161 8.12 0.28 23.15
N PHE A 162 7.56 -0.87 23.52
CA PHE A 162 6.27 -1.31 23.00
C PHE A 162 5.16 -0.35 23.40
N THR A 163 4.35 0.03 22.42
CA THR A 163 3.22 0.95 22.57
C THR A 163 1.96 0.36 21.94
N ILE A 164 0.83 0.93 22.34
CA ILE A 164 -0.49 0.65 21.79
C ILE A 164 -1.08 1.91 21.16
N ILE A 165 -1.66 1.76 19.96
CA ILE A 165 -2.34 2.84 19.24
C ILE A 165 -3.75 2.38 18.94
N GLU A 166 -4.74 3.08 19.47
CA GLU A 166 -6.15 2.85 19.17
C GLU A 166 -6.54 3.52 17.87
N GLY A 167 -7.37 2.84 17.08
CA GLY A 167 -7.92 3.36 15.85
C GLY A 167 -9.11 2.54 15.37
N THR A 168 -9.56 2.81 14.15
CA THR A 168 -10.79 2.24 13.60
C THR A 168 -10.49 1.44 12.33
N TYR A 169 -11.15 0.30 12.18
CA TYR A 169 -11.21 -0.47 10.95
C TYR A 169 -12.16 0.21 9.96
N ASN A 170 -11.66 0.64 8.80
CA ASN A 170 -12.46 1.30 7.76
C ASN A 170 -12.73 0.43 6.53
N GLY A 171 -12.43 -0.87 6.62
CA GLY A 171 -12.55 -1.80 5.50
C GLY A 171 -11.26 -1.87 4.68
N LEU A 172 -11.34 -2.56 3.54
CA LEU A 172 -10.24 -2.60 2.57
C LEU A 172 -10.15 -1.27 1.82
N VAL A 173 -8.92 -0.90 1.45
CA VAL A 173 -8.67 0.26 0.58
C VAL A 173 -9.30 0.00 -0.77
N GLU A 174 -10.20 0.89 -1.17
CA GLU A 174 -10.81 0.86 -2.51
C GLU A 174 -9.76 1.31 -3.55
N HIS A 175 -9.84 0.76 -4.76
CA HIS A 175 -8.95 1.11 -5.86
C HIS A 175 -7.45 0.78 -5.63
N SER A 176 -7.13 -0.17 -4.76
CA SER A 176 -5.78 -0.73 -4.61
C SER A 176 -5.69 -2.08 -5.30
N TYR A 177 -4.54 -2.39 -5.94
CA TYR A 177 -4.30 -3.70 -6.52
C TYR A 177 -4.04 -4.76 -5.44
N ASN A 178 -3.34 -4.38 -4.37
CA ASN A 178 -3.10 -5.23 -3.21
C ASN A 178 -4.12 -4.91 -2.11
N ASP A 179 -4.63 -5.93 -1.44
CA ASP A 179 -5.56 -5.74 -0.34
C ASP A 179 -4.84 -5.17 0.89
N HIS A 180 -5.22 -3.96 1.27
CA HIS A 180 -4.82 -3.34 2.52
C HIS A 180 -6.04 -2.91 3.31
N ILE A 181 -5.98 -3.03 4.63
CA ILE A 181 -6.98 -2.45 5.53
C ILE A 181 -6.65 -0.97 5.74
N HIS A 182 -7.64 -0.10 5.57
CA HIS A 182 -7.54 1.29 6.00
C HIS A 182 -7.77 1.37 7.52
N PHE A 183 -6.75 1.80 8.25
CA PHE A 183 -6.75 1.96 9.70
C PHE A 183 -6.58 3.43 10.07
N THR A 184 -7.48 3.96 10.90
CA THR A 184 -7.41 5.34 11.38
C THR A 184 -6.64 5.42 12.69
N GLY A 185 -5.34 5.17 12.62
CA GLY A 185 -4.41 5.25 13.76
C GLY A 185 -3.03 5.65 13.27
N ALA A 186 -2.26 6.35 14.10
CA ALA A 186 -0.95 6.90 13.72
C ALA A 186 0.16 5.84 13.84
N LEU A 187 0.35 5.01 12.83
CA LEU A 187 1.52 4.12 12.79
C LEU A 187 2.80 4.92 12.57
N ASN A 188 3.86 4.50 13.23
CA ASN A 188 5.19 5.11 13.11
C ASN A 188 6.24 4.06 12.70
N PRO A 189 7.39 4.48 12.13
CA PRO A 189 8.51 3.60 11.85
C PRO A 189 8.89 2.76 13.08
N GLY A 190 9.16 1.47 12.89
CA GLY A 190 9.40 0.51 13.97
C GLY A 190 8.15 -0.29 14.39
N MET A 191 6.93 0.19 14.12
CA MET A 191 5.70 -0.57 14.36
C MET A 191 5.40 -1.60 13.26
N SER A 192 6.04 -1.48 12.11
CA SER A 192 5.92 -2.43 10.98
C SER A 192 6.15 -3.86 11.44
N GLY A 193 5.26 -4.78 11.04
CA GLY A 193 5.28 -6.19 11.43
C GLY A 193 4.60 -6.50 12.76
N GLY A 194 4.24 -5.49 13.55
CA GLY A 194 3.44 -5.68 14.77
C GLY A 194 1.96 -5.96 14.45
N PRO A 195 1.21 -6.57 15.38
CA PRO A 195 -0.18 -6.91 15.17
C PRO A 195 -1.11 -5.72 15.41
N ALA A 196 -2.18 -5.63 14.62
CA ALA A 196 -3.39 -4.89 14.98
C ALA A 196 -4.45 -5.88 15.45
N VAL A 197 -4.96 -5.71 16.66
CA VAL A 197 -5.86 -6.66 17.32
C VAL A 197 -7.21 -6.02 17.62
N ASN A 198 -8.24 -6.85 17.76
CA ASN A 198 -9.55 -6.44 18.28
C ASN A 198 -9.53 -6.30 19.82
N ALA A 199 -10.67 -5.97 20.43
CA ALA A 199 -10.79 -5.82 21.88
C ALA A 199 -10.55 -7.13 22.66
N GLN A 200 -10.65 -8.29 22.02
CA GLN A 200 -10.36 -9.61 22.59
C GLN A 200 -8.87 -9.99 22.45
N GLY A 201 -8.06 -9.12 21.86
CA GLY A 201 -6.64 -9.39 21.62
C GLY A 201 -6.37 -10.36 20.47
N GLN A 202 -7.31 -10.55 19.55
CA GLN A 202 -7.16 -11.40 18.37
C GLN A 202 -6.70 -10.56 17.19
N VAL A 203 -5.80 -11.11 16.37
CA VAL A 203 -5.16 -10.39 15.25
C VAL A 203 -6.14 -10.22 14.09
N VAL A 204 -6.34 -8.98 13.69
CA VAL A 204 -7.14 -8.54 12.55
C VAL A 204 -6.26 -8.18 11.35
N GLY A 205 -5.08 -7.65 11.61
CA GLY A 205 -4.15 -7.23 10.58
C GLY A 205 -2.74 -7.04 11.10
N ILE A 206 -1.80 -6.78 10.20
CA ILE A 206 -0.37 -6.56 10.49
C ILE A 206 0.00 -5.15 10.03
N ASN A 207 0.63 -4.38 10.91
CA ASN A 207 1.07 -3.01 10.63
C ASN A 207 2.06 -3.01 9.47
N VAL A 208 1.86 -2.16 8.44
CA VAL A 208 2.77 -2.13 7.30
C VAL A 208 3.27 -0.72 6.96
N ALA A 209 2.40 0.26 6.82
CA ALA A 209 2.77 1.57 6.32
C ALA A 209 1.81 2.68 6.75
N THR A 210 2.25 3.93 6.52
CA THR A 210 1.42 5.13 6.61
C THR A 210 1.43 5.86 5.27
N ARG A 211 0.32 6.52 4.91
CA ARG A 211 0.26 7.37 3.72
C ARG A 211 1.00 8.69 3.99
N ARG A 212 2.05 8.95 3.23
CA ARG A 212 2.75 10.24 3.31
C ARG A 212 1.82 11.38 2.89
N GLY A 213 1.73 12.43 3.72
CA GLY A 213 0.88 13.60 3.45
C GLY A 213 -0.57 13.45 3.93
N GLY A 214 -0.97 12.30 4.50
CA GLY A 214 -2.24 12.10 5.20
C GLY A 214 -2.03 12.04 6.71
N GLN A 215 -2.97 12.61 7.50
CA GLN A 215 -2.98 12.44 8.95
C GLN A 215 -3.84 11.25 9.31
N LEU A 216 -3.34 10.37 10.20
CA LEU A 216 -4.05 9.19 10.71
C LEU A 216 -4.53 8.22 9.60
N ILE A 217 -3.84 8.20 8.45
CA ILE A 217 -4.10 7.24 7.39
C ILE A 217 -2.98 6.21 7.41
N SER A 218 -3.29 5.04 7.90
CA SER A 218 -2.37 3.92 8.01
C SER A 218 -2.95 2.67 7.36
N PHE A 219 -2.08 1.75 6.99
CA PHE A 219 -2.45 0.53 6.31
C PHE A 219 -2.00 -0.69 7.10
N LEU A 220 -2.88 -1.70 7.11
CA LEU A 220 -2.57 -3.01 7.67
C LEU A 220 -2.71 -4.05 6.56
N VAL A 221 -1.87 -5.06 6.61
CA VAL A 221 -2.06 -6.28 5.82
C VAL A 221 -3.15 -7.12 6.50
N PRO A 222 -4.19 -7.59 5.79
CA PRO A 222 -5.22 -8.44 6.35
C PRO A 222 -4.67 -9.72 6.99
N ALA A 223 -5.18 -10.09 8.16
CA ALA A 223 -4.74 -11.26 8.94
C ALA A 223 -4.79 -12.59 8.16
N ARG A 224 -5.72 -12.73 7.17
CA ARG A 224 -5.82 -13.93 6.33
C ARG A 224 -4.52 -14.26 5.57
N PHE A 225 -3.76 -13.26 5.16
CA PHE A 225 -2.47 -13.48 4.48
C PHE A 225 -1.40 -14.00 5.45
N ALA A 226 -1.37 -13.49 6.70
CA ALA A 226 -0.47 -14.00 7.72
C ALA A 226 -0.85 -15.44 8.14
N ALA A 227 -2.14 -15.75 8.26
CA ALA A 227 -2.62 -17.10 8.52
C ALA A 227 -2.25 -18.08 7.39
N ALA A 228 -2.38 -17.67 6.13
CA ALA A 228 -1.96 -18.45 4.97
C ALA A 228 -0.45 -18.67 4.95
N LEU A 229 0.35 -17.63 5.26
CA LEU A 229 1.80 -17.74 5.36
C LEU A 229 2.22 -18.70 6.49
N LEU A 230 1.59 -18.62 7.66
CA LEU A 230 1.81 -19.54 8.78
C LEU A 230 1.51 -20.99 8.36
N ALA A 231 0.37 -21.22 7.70
CA ALA A 231 -0.03 -22.58 7.29
C ALA A 231 0.97 -23.20 6.31
N ARG A 232 1.47 -22.47 5.31
CA ARG A 232 2.42 -22.99 4.31
C ARG A 232 3.86 -23.04 4.80
N GLY A 233 4.23 -22.21 5.77
CA GLY A 233 5.61 -22.08 6.25
C GLY A 233 5.92 -22.77 7.57
N ARG A 234 4.92 -23.34 8.26
CA ARG A 234 5.09 -23.95 9.59
C ARG A 234 6.19 -25.00 9.64
N GLU A 235 6.27 -25.86 8.64
CA GLU A 235 7.25 -26.95 8.53
C GLU A 235 8.46 -26.58 7.66
N ALA A 236 8.57 -25.30 7.25
CA ALA A 236 9.65 -24.88 6.38
C ALA A 236 10.99 -24.88 7.12
N SER A 237 12.02 -25.37 6.43
CA SER A 237 13.42 -25.32 6.87
C SER A 237 14.29 -24.94 5.67
N PRO A 238 14.22 -23.70 5.18
CA PRO A 238 14.89 -23.31 3.95
C PRO A 238 16.41 -23.35 4.10
N ALA A 239 17.08 -23.87 3.08
CA ALA A 239 18.53 -23.77 2.98
C ALA A 239 18.95 -22.31 2.65
N ALA A 240 20.22 -21.98 2.93
CA ALA A 240 20.76 -20.66 2.61
C ALA A 240 20.61 -20.35 1.11
N GLY A 241 19.94 -19.24 0.79
CA GLY A 241 19.67 -18.79 -0.58
C GLY A 241 18.37 -19.27 -1.21
N ASP A 242 17.61 -20.19 -0.58
CA ASP A 242 16.31 -20.61 -1.11
C ASP A 242 15.27 -19.52 -1.00
N LEU A 243 15.30 -18.70 0.06
CA LEU A 243 14.41 -17.56 0.22
C LEU A 243 14.61 -16.49 -0.87
N ARG A 244 15.86 -16.27 -1.31
CA ARG A 244 16.12 -15.39 -2.45
C ARG A 244 15.46 -15.91 -3.72
N LYS A 245 15.55 -17.21 -4.00
CA LYS A 245 14.87 -17.83 -5.15
C LYS A 245 13.35 -17.71 -5.04
N ASP A 246 12.82 -17.90 -3.82
CA ASP A 246 11.39 -17.74 -3.55
C ASP A 246 10.93 -16.29 -3.78
N VAL A 247 11.66 -15.28 -3.31
CA VAL A 247 11.40 -13.85 -3.60
C VAL A 247 11.36 -13.59 -5.11
N ILE A 248 12.33 -14.11 -5.87
CA ILE A 248 12.38 -13.96 -7.33
C ILE A 248 11.14 -14.59 -7.99
N ALA A 249 10.80 -15.82 -7.57
CA ALA A 249 9.64 -16.54 -8.11
C ALA A 249 8.30 -15.83 -7.77
N GLN A 250 8.15 -15.33 -6.55
CA GLN A 250 6.98 -14.59 -6.12
C GLN A 250 6.84 -13.26 -6.88
N LEU A 251 7.93 -12.52 -7.08
CA LEU A 251 7.93 -11.30 -7.89
C LEU A 251 7.52 -11.60 -9.33
N ALA A 252 8.06 -12.66 -9.93
CA ALA A 252 7.73 -13.08 -11.28
C ALA A 252 6.25 -13.47 -11.43
N SER A 253 5.70 -14.21 -10.46
CA SER A 253 4.30 -14.61 -10.42
C SER A 253 3.37 -13.41 -10.25
N TRP A 254 3.65 -12.55 -9.28
CA TRP A 254 2.86 -11.36 -8.97
C TRP A 254 2.79 -10.39 -10.16
N ARG A 255 3.94 -10.09 -10.80
CA ARG A 255 3.96 -9.25 -11.99
C ARG A 255 3.18 -9.87 -13.16
N GLY A 256 3.30 -11.19 -13.34
CA GLY A 256 2.54 -11.90 -14.36
C GLY A 256 1.04 -11.72 -14.19
N ALA A 257 0.54 -11.82 -12.95
CA ALA A 257 -0.86 -11.56 -12.61
C ALA A 257 -1.26 -10.09 -12.86
N LEU A 258 -0.42 -9.13 -12.44
CA LEU A 258 -0.64 -7.69 -12.63
C LEU A 258 -0.81 -7.34 -14.13
N TYR A 259 0.15 -7.77 -14.96
CA TYR A 259 0.13 -7.43 -16.38
C TYR A 259 -0.87 -8.25 -17.20
N LYS A 260 -1.23 -9.43 -16.71
CA LYS A 260 -2.37 -10.18 -17.25
C LYS A 260 -3.68 -9.43 -16.97
N SER A 261 -3.92 -8.99 -15.74
CA SER A 261 -5.11 -8.20 -15.38
C SER A 261 -5.20 -6.92 -16.19
N LEU A 262 -4.11 -6.15 -16.32
CA LEU A 262 -4.06 -4.95 -17.14
C LEU A 262 -4.37 -5.27 -18.62
N GLY A 263 -3.88 -6.37 -19.15
CA GLY A 263 -4.14 -6.80 -20.52
C GLY A 263 -5.59 -7.27 -20.76
N ASP A 264 -6.16 -8.01 -19.80
CA ASP A 264 -7.53 -8.54 -19.87
C ASP A 264 -8.59 -7.42 -19.73
N GLU A 265 -8.39 -6.48 -18.82
CA GLU A 265 -9.27 -5.31 -18.64
C GLU A 265 -9.11 -4.31 -19.79
N GLY A 266 -7.90 -4.19 -20.34
CA GLY A 266 -7.57 -3.41 -21.51
C GLY A 266 -7.68 -1.90 -21.29
N PHE A 267 -7.77 -1.18 -22.40
CA PHE A 267 -7.92 0.27 -22.42
C PHE A 267 -9.31 0.67 -22.93
N ARG A 268 -9.80 1.81 -22.45
CA ARG A 268 -10.91 2.55 -23.04
C ARG A 268 -10.35 3.77 -23.77
N ASP A 269 -11.05 4.21 -24.80
CA ASP A 269 -10.64 5.37 -25.56
C ASP A 269 -11.22 6.64 -24.93
N ARG A 270 -10.39 7.68 -24.85
CA ARG A 270 -10.75 8.99 -24.33
C ARG A 270 -10.27 10.10 -25.27
N VAL A 271 -11.09 11.15 -25.42
CA VAL A 271 -10.78 12.29 -26.29
C VAL A 271 -9.95 13.33 -25.53
N PHE A 272 -8.88 13.80 -26.17
CA PHE A 272 -7.97 14.86 -25.74
C PHE A 272 -7.79 15.87 -26.88
N GLY A 273 -8.58 16.93 -26.90
CA GLY A 273 -8.61 17.87 -28.01
C GLY A 273 -8.99 17.19 -29.33
N SER A 274 -8.12 17.24 -30.32
CA SER A 274 -8.32 16.61 -31.63
C SER A 274 -7.88 15.16 -31.72
N TYR A 275 -7.53 14.54 -30.61
CA TYR A 275 -6.99 13.19 -30.53
C TYR A 275 -7.80 12.30 -29.60
N GLN A 276 -7.75 10.99 -29.86
CA GLN A 276 -8.22 9.93 -29.00
C GLN A 276 -7.02 9.14 -28.50
N ALA A 277 -7.01 8.79 -27.23
CA ALA A 277 -5.93 8.05 -26.58
C ALA A 277 -6.46 6.99 -25.60
N PRO A 278 -5.67 5.93 -25.34
CA PRO A 278 -6.04 4.85 -24.43
C PRO A 278 -5.94 5.29 -22.95
N GLU A 279 -7.03 5.18 -22.22
CA GLU A 279 -7.08 5.29 -20.77
C GLU A 279 -7.33 3.91 -20.16
N THR A 280 -6.73 3.59 -19.00
CA THR A 280 -6.97 2.31 -18.33
C THR A 280 -8.42 2.17 -17.85
N ARG A 281 -8.93 0.92 -17.85
CA ARG A 281 -10.24 0.56 -17.27
C ARG A 281 -10.13 0.07 -15.85
N SER A 282 -8.94 -0.31 -15.41
CA SER A 282 -8.71 -0.95 -14.13
C SER A 282 -9.05 -0.02 -12.97
N ALA A 283 -9.88 -0.50 -12.04
CA ALA A 283 -10.35 0.27 -10.89
C ALA A 283 -9.23 0.65 -9.91
N TRP A 284 -8.09 -0.03 -9.97
CA TRP A 284 -6.91 0.20 -9.13
C TRP A 284 -5.95 1.28 -9.66
N PHE A 285 -6.39 2.07 -10.66
CA PHE A 285 -5.70 3.29 -11.08
C PHE A 285 -6.34 4.53 -10.48
N GLU A 286 -5.54 5.37 -9.87
CA GLU A 286 -5.91 6.74 -9.50
C GLU A 286 -5.53 7.70 -10.64
N CYS A 287 -6.49 8.51 -11.09
CA CYS A 287 -6.30 9.43 -12.21
C CYS A 287 -6.49 10.89 -11.76
N TRP A 288 -5.56 11.75 -12.14
CA TRP A 288 -5.56 13.17 -11.87
C TRP A 288 -5.39 13.97 -13.14
N ALA A 289 -6.09 15.10 -13.23
CA ALA A 289 -5.93 16.06 -14.32
C ALA A 289 -5.21 17.32 -13.83
N SER A 290 -4.46 17.95 -14.72
CA SER A 290 -3.79 19.22 -14.48
C SER A 290 -3.81 20.10 -15.73
N THR A 291 -3.71 21.43 -15.53
CA THR A 291 -3.62 22.41 -16.60
C THR A 291 -2.63 23.51 -16.21
N ASN A 292 -1.99 24.11 -17.20
CA ASN A 292 -1.14 25.28 -17.01
C ASN A 292 -1.88 26.62 -17.19
N ALA A 293 -3.21 26.60 -17.33
CA ALA A 293 -4.00 27.81 -17.65
C ALA A 293 -3.84 28.97 -16.64
N SER A 294 -3.58 28.63 -15.36
CA SER A 294 -3.38 29.63 -14.28
C SER A 294 -1.91 29.95 -14.00
N ALA A 295 -0.97 29.47 -14.83
CA ALA A 295 0.45 29.71 -14.60
C ALA A 295 0.84 31.19 -14.82
N SER A 296 1.83 31.65 -14.04
CA SER A 296 2.42 32.99 -14.19
C SER A 296 3.94 32.84 -14.43
N PRO A 297 4.51 33.43 -15.48
CA PRO A 297 3.85 34.25 -16.52
C PRO A 297 2.84 33.44 -17.34
N LYS A 298 1.92 34.14 -18.04
CA LYS A 298 0.88 33.49 -18.86
C LYS A 298 1.52 32.55 -19.91
N PRO A 299 1.06 31.32 -20.01
CA PRO A 299 1.66 30.34 -20.89
C PRO A 299 1.43 30.69 -22.37
N ARG A 300 2.42 30.43 -23.19
CA ARG A 300 2.37 30.60 -24.66
C ARG A 300 1.88 29.34 -25.40
N ALA A 301 1.75 28.24 -24.68
CA ALA A 301 1.03 27.02 -25.11
C ALA A 301 0.10 26.56 -24.00
N SER A 302 -1.11 26.19 -24.32
CA SER A 302 -2.04 25.54 -23.40
C SER A 302 -1.66 24.06 -23.28
N ILE A 303 -1.52 23.54 -22.06
CA ILE A 303 -1.22 22.15 -21.79
C ILE A 303 -2.24 21.61 -20.78
N ASN A 304 -2.99 20.59 -21.20
CA ASN A 304 -3.92 19.86 -20.35
C ASN A 304 -3.43 18.42 -20.24
N SER A 305 -3.17 17.96 -19.03
CA SER A 305 -2.60 16.63 -18.79
C SER A 305 -3.51 15.78 -17.93
N THR A 306 -3.50 14.47 -18.19
CA THR A 306 -4.08 13.43 -17.32
C THR A 306 -2.97 12.46 -16.96
N SER A 307 -2.86 12.13 -15.68
CA SER A 307 -1.93 11.13 -15.15
C SER A 307 -2.71 10.09 -14.39
N CYS A 308 -2.64 8.84 -14.83
CA CYS A 308 -3.24 7.69 -14.18
C CYS A 308 -2.13 6.76 -13.68
N LYS A 309 -2.07 6.50 -12.38
CA LYS A 309 -1.05 5.68 -11.75
C LYS A 309 -1.68 4.53 -10.99
N ALA A 310 -1.13 3.34 -11.17
CA ALA A 310 -1.51 2.16 -10.40
C ALA A 310 -0.95 2.21 -8.98
N ASP A 311 -1.79 1.91 -8.00
CA ASP A 311 -1.35 1.59 -6.64
C ASP A 311 -1.11 0.09 -6.52
N ALA A 312 0.00 -0.37 -7.12
CA ALA A 312 0.37 -1.78 -7.23
C ALA A 312 1.86 -2.00 -6.89
N SER A 313 2.48 -1.09 -6.15
CA SER A 313 3.91 -1.23 -5.84
C SER A 313 4.16 -2.34 -4.83
N VAL A 314 5.26 -3.08 -5.05
CA VAL A 314 5.79 -4.13 -4.17
C VAL A 314 7.19 -3.74 -3.71
N TYR A 315 7.42 -3.86 -2.42
CA TYR A 315 8.73 -3.69 -1.81
C TYR A 315 9.57 -4.95 -2.06
N VAL A 316 10.74 -4.80 -2.65
CA VAL A 316 11.66 -5.92 -2.94
C VAL A 316 12.91 -5.84 -2.05
N ALA A 317 13.47 -4.65 -1.91
CA ALA A 317 14.63 -4.37 -1.06
C ALA A 317 14.56 -2.92 -0.54
N SER A 318 15.43 -2.56 0.41
CA SER A 318 15.47 -1.23 1.05
C SER A 318 15.54 -0.05 0.07
N ASP A 319 16.08 -0.29 -1.11
CA ASP A 319 16.25 0.68 -2.20
C ASP A 319 15.62 0.22 -3.53
N LEU A 320 14.75 -0.79 -3.48
CA LEU A 320 14.06 -1.33 -4.65
C LEU A 320 12.56 -1.56 -4.35
N ASN A 321 11.73 -0.64 -4.83
CA ASN A 321 10.29 -0.83 -5.00
C ASN A 321 9.97 -0.90 -6.48
N THR A 322 9.04 -1.76 -6.88
CA THR A 322 8.69 -1.98 -8.28
C THR A 322 7.22 -2.32 -8.47
N GLY A 323 6.77 -2.42 -9.72
CA GLY A 323 5.40 -2.79 -10.08
C GLY A 323 4.48 -1.59 -10.37
N THR A 324 4.98 -0.36 -10.32
CA THR A 324 4.20 0.81 -10.73
C THR A 324 3.89 0.74 -12.22
N VAL A 325 2.63 1.03 -12.55
CA VAL A 325 2.16 1.25 -13.93
C VAL A 325 1.60 2.66 -14.02
N GLU A 326 1.99 3.40 -15.05
CA GLU A 326 1.56 4.78 -15.21
C GLU A 326 1.20 5.08 -16.67
N VAL A 327 0.04 5.72 -16.87
CA VAL A 327 -0.46 6.18 -18.17
C VAL A 327 -0.67 7.68 -18.10
N ASN A 328 0.03 8.43 -18.96
CA ASN A 328 -0.05 9.89 -18.98
C ASN A 328 -0.35 10.39 -20.38
N HIS A 329 -1.26 11.36 -20.48
CA HIS A 329 -1.56 12.08 -21.70
C HIS A 329 -1.45 13.58 -21.46
N SER A 330 -0.76 14.30 -22.35
CA SER A 330 -0.66 15.76 -22.33
C SER A 330 -1.04 16.29 -23.70
N TYR A 331 -2.22 16.90 -23.78
CA TYR A 331 -2.64 17.64 -24.96
C TYR A 331 -2.08 19.06 -24.89
N ALA A 332 -1.27 19.41 -25.88
CA ALA A 332 -0.65 20.73 -26.00
C ALA A 332 -1.17 21.44 -27.23
N LYS A 333 -1.51 22.73 -27.08
CA LYS A 333 -1.91 23.61 -28.17
C LYS A 333 -1.18 24.94 -28.09
N SER A 334 -0.57 25.36 -29.21
CA SER A 334 0.09 26.67 -29.32
C SER A 334 -0.93 27.80 -29.18
N ILE A 335 -0.56 28.85 -28.46
CA ILE A 335 -1.32 30.11 -28.40
C ILE A 335 -0.67 31.16 -29.32
N ASP A 336 0.64 31.32 -29.18
CA ASP A 336 1.42 32.33 -29.93
C ASP A 336 2.85 31.88 -30.21
N LEU A 337 3.14 30.57 -30.17
CA LEU A 337 4.43 30.00 -30.52
C LEU A 337 4.51 29.72 -32.02
N ASN A 338 5.68 29.97 -32.61
CA ASN A 338 5.99 29.42 -33.93
C ASN A 338 6.28 27.91 -33.85
N GLN A 339 6.35 27.24 -34.99
CA GLN A 339 6.53 25.78 -35.07
C GLN A 339 7.79 25.29 -34.34
N PHE A 340 8.93 25.99 -34.41
CA PHE A 340 10.17 25.59 -33.75
C PHE A 340 10.07 25.73 -32.23
N GLN A 341 9.43 26.82 -31.75
CA GLN A 341 9.20 27.03 -30.33
C GLN A 341 8.21 26.00 -29.79
N PHE A 342 7.17 25.68 -30.54
CA PHE A 342 6.22 24.65 -30.13
C PHE A 342 6.85 23.26 -30.11
N ALA A 343 7.68 22.91 -31.12
CA ALA A 343 8.46 21.67 -31.12
C ALA A 343 9.40 21.56 -29.91
N THR A 344 9.95 22.68 -29.41
CA THR A 344 10.75 22.70 -28.17
C THR A 344 9.90 22.33 -26.96
N VAL A 345 8.67 22.86 -26.85
CA VAL A 345 7.72 22.50 -25.78
C VAL A 345 7.39 21.01 -25.83
N LEU A 346 7.10 20.48 -27.03
CA LEU A 346 6.82 19.05 -27.21
C LEU A 346 8.01 18.16 -26.82
N THR A 347 9.23 18.59 -27.17
CA THR A 347 10.45 17.87 -26.79
C THR A 347 10.62 17.80 -25.27
N GLN A 348 10.34 18.89 -24.57
CA GLN A 348 10.38 18.90 -23.10
C GLN A 348 9.28 18.00 -22.49
N LEU A 349 8.09 18.03 -23.05
CA LEU A 349 6.99 17.16 -22.63
C LEU A 349 7.28 15.68 -22.93
N ALA A 350 7.99 15.37 -23.99
CA ALA A 350 8.22 14.01 -24.48
C ALA A 350 9.43 13.30 -23.83
N GLN A 351 10.15 13.93 -22.90
CA GLN A 351 11.30 13.29 -22.27
C GLN A 351 10.87 11.99 -21.55
N PRO A 352 11.49 10.84 -21.86
CA PRO A 352 11.19 9.58 -21.19
C PRO A 352 11.61 9.68 -19.72
N ARG A 353 10.75 9.22 -18.84
CA ARG A 353 11.02 9.15 -17.41
C ARG A 353 10.82 7.70 -16.98
N LEU A 354 11.90 6.94 -16.90
CA LEU A 354 11.92 5.72 -16.13
C LEU A 354 12.05 6.12 -14.67
N THR A 355 11.22 5.54 -13.79
CA THR A 355 11.26 5.82 -12.36
C THR A 355 12.58 5.29 -11.81
N MET A 356 13.48 6.18 -11.39
CA MET A 356 14.77 5.80 -10.85
C MET A 356 14.75 5.90 -9.33
N GLY A 357 14.99 4.78 -8.65
CA GLY A 357 15.25 4.73 -7.21
C GLY A 357 16.75 4.94 -6.88
N GLY A 358 17.08 5.15 -5.59
CA GLY A 358 18.38 5.64 -5.13
C GLY A 358 19.63 4.81 -5.46
N SER A 359 19.61 3.46 -5.46
CA SER A 359 20.78 2.61 -5.73
C SER A 359 20.78 2.03 -7.14
N PHE A 360 20.64 2.90 -8.10
CA PHE A 360 20.42 2.60 -9.50
C PHE A 360 21.36 1.52 -10.08
N ARG A 361 22.68 1.62 -9.84
CA ARG A 361 23.66 0.71 -10.41
C ARG A 361 23.65 -0.71 -9.84
N LYS A 362 23.15 -0.88 -8.62
CA LYS A 362 23.05 -2.20 -8.00
C LYS A 362 21.99 -3.03 -8.70
N TRP A 363 20.82 -2.44 -8.95
CA TRP A 363 19.63 -3.17 -9.38
C TRP A 363 19.40 -3.15 -10.89
N TYR A 364 19.85 -2.11 -11.60
CA TYR A 364 19.51 -1.88 -13.00
C TYR A 364 20.69 -1.88 -13.94
N THR A 365 20.45 -2.31 -15.17
CA THR A 365 21.34 -2.06 -16.31
C THR A 365 21.22 -0.59 -16.74
N PRO A 366 22.16 -0.06 -17.55
CA PRO A 366 21.95 1.22 -18.22
C PRO A 366 20.65 1.21 -19.02
N GLN A 367 19.99 2.37 -19.07
CA GLN A 367 18.82 2.58 -19.91
C GLN A 367 19.25 2.62 -21.38
N HIS A 368 18.51 1.92 -22.24
CA HIS A 368 18.65 1.99 -23.68
C HIS A 368 17.33 2.49 -24.29
N CYS A 369 17.46 3.50 -25.18
CA CYS A 369 16.31 4.07 -25.89
C CYS A 369 16.47 3.88 -27.39
N HIS A 370 15.36 3.58 -28.05
CA HIS A 370 15.22 3.60 -29.50
C HIS A 370 14.10 4.58 -29.88
N GLU A 371 14.31 5.35 -30.92
CA GLU A 371 13.37 6.33 -31.41
C GLU A 371 13.08 6.07 -32.88
N ASP A 372 11.79 6.11 -33.26
CA ASP A 372 11.37 5.92 -34.64
C ASP A 372 10.07 6.66 -34.94
N PHE A 373 9.78 6.83 -36.23
CA PHE A 373 8.52 7.36 -36.72
C PHE A 373 7.63 6.23 -37.23
N VAL A 374 6.43 6.13 -36.68
CA VAL A 374 5.44 5.11 -37.04
C VAL A 374 4.20 5.77 -37.62
N GLY A 375 3.46 5.07 -38.51
CA GLY A 375 2.25 5.59 -39.13
C GLY A 375 2.52 6.66 -40.20
N VAL A 376 3.70 6.63 -40.86
CA VAL A 376 4.14 7.60 -41.87
C VAL A 376 3.27 7.57 -43.12
N THR A 377 2.52 6.49 -43.35
CA THR A 377 1.49 6.42 -44.37
C THR A 377 0.17 6.87 -43.77
N PRO A 378 -0.46 7.97 -44.20
CA PRO A 378 -1.70 8.43 -43.59
C PRO A 378 -2.86 7.47 -43.91
N ALA A 379 -3.04 6.47 -43.06
CA ALA A 379 -4.37 5.93 -42.85
C ALA A 379 -5.16 7.04 -42.15
N ALA A 380 -6.29 7.45 -42.71
CA ALA A 380 -7.03 8.66 -42.34
C ALA A 380 -7.45 8.74 -40.84
N GLU A 381 -7.13 7.74 -40.02
CA GLU A 381 -7.53 7.60 -38.61
C GLU A 381 -6.32 7.61 -37.65
N HIS A 382 -5.11 7.30 -38.13
CA HIS A 382 -3.90 7.24 -37.28
C HIS A 382 -2.97 8.40 -37.61
N PRO A 383 -2.61 9.24 -36.61
CA PRO A 383 -1.61 10.28 -36.80
C PRO A 383 -0.23 9.66 -37.01
N SER A 384 0.66 10.36 -37.72
CA SER A 384 2.08 10.04 -37.68
C SER A 384 2.57 10.26 -36.24
N LEU A 385 3.28 9.26 -35.69
CA LEU A 385 3.79 9.30 -34.33
C LEU A 385 5.33 9.28 -34.34
N ARG A 386 5.94 10.16 -33.57
CA ARG A 386 7.31 9.98 -33.11
C ARG A 386 7.25 9.17 -31.83
N VAL A 387 7.80 7.95 -31.86
CA VAL A 387 7.75 7.01 -30.72
C VAL A 387 9.15 6.81 -30.18
N MET A 388 9.27 6.95 -28.86
CA MET A 388 10.49 6.62 -28.12
C MET A 388 10.18 5.42 -27.21
N TRP A 389 10.94 4.34 -27.38
CA TRP A 389 10.90 3.15 -26.54
C TRP A 389 12.17 3.07 -25.73
N CYS A 390 12.07 3.18 -24.42
CA CYS A 390 13.20 3.05 -23.50
C CYS A 390 13.00 1.84 -22.61
N ALA A 391 14.08 1.08 -22.37
CA ALA A 391 14.07 -0.06 -21.48
C ALA A 391 15.34 -0.11 -20.64
N GLN A 392 15.21 -0.62 -19.40
CA GLN A 392 16.32 -1.02 -18.54
C GLN A 392 15.99 -2.35 -17.88
N GLY A 393 16.96 -3.25 -17.80
CA GLY A 393 16.80 -4.56 -17.19
C GLY A 393 17.16 -4.56 -15.70
N TYR A 394 16.58 -5.49 -14.95
CA TYR A 394 16.97 -5.78 -13.58
C TYR A 394 18.16 -6.74 -13.55
N ARG A 395 19.24 -6.43 -12.80
CA ARG A 395 20.45 -7.26 -12.74
C ARG A 395 20.26 -8.57 -12.01
N GLU A 396 19.43 -8.54 -10.97
CA GLU A 396 19.26 -9.65 -10.04
C GLU A 396 17.93 -10.43 -10.27
N PHE A 397 17.12 -9.95 -11.24
CA PHE A 397 15.82 -10.52 -11.57
C PHE A 397 15.71 -10.71 -13.09
N ASP A 398 16.23 -11.83 -13.56
CA ASP A 398 16.30 -12.14 -14.98
C ASP A 398 14.94 -12.03 -15.69
N GLY A 399 14.94 -11.42 -16.86
CA GLY A 399 13.77 -11.26 -17.69
C GLY A 399 12.80 -10.16 -17.25
N LEU A 400 13.16 -9.37 -16.22
CA LEU A 400 12.39 -8.19 -15.80
C LEU A 400 13.02 -6.91 -16.36
N TYR A 401 12.12 -5.99 -16.76
CA TYR A 401 12.46 -4.71 -17.33
C TYR A 401 11.54 -3.61 -16.81
N ASP A 402 12.08 -2.41 -16.68
CA ASP A 402 11.27 -1.19 -16.70
C ASP A 402 11.25 -0.68 -18.12
N VAL A 403 10.06 -0.36 -18.62
CA VAL A 403 9.84 0.10 -20.00
C VAL A 403 9.05 1.41 -19.98
N ALA A 404 9.53 2.39 -20.74
CA ALA A 404 8.80 3.62 -21.02
C ALA A 404 8.54 3.74 -22.52
N VAL A 405 7.27 3.90 -22.89
CA VAL A 405 6.84 4.21 -24.26
C VAL A 405 6.36 5.65 -24.26
N VAL A 406 6.94 6.48 -25.10
CA VAL A 406 6.51 7.87 -25.29
C VAL A 406 6.14 8.06 -26.76
N ALA A 407 4.93 8.52 -27.03
CA ALA A 407 4.44 8.82 -28.37
C ALA A 407 4.04 10.29 -28.46
N VAL A 408 4.44 10.95 -29.53
CA VAL A 408 4.10 12.35 -29.85
C VAL A 408 3.47 12.39 -31.24
N THR A 409 2.26 12.92 -31.35
CA THR A 409 1.61 13.11 -32.66
C THR A 409 2.35 14.17 -33.48
N GLN A 410 2.48 13.95 -34.82
CA GLN A 410 3.28 14.78 -35.73
C GLN A 410 2.46 15.31 -36.92
N ASP A 411 1.14 15.19 -36.87
CA ASP A 411 0.24 15.52 -37.99
C ASP A 411 -0.16 17.00 -38.04
N ARG A 412 0.06 17.75 -36.95
CA ARG A 412 -0.30 19.18 -36.85
C ARG A 412 0.85 20.02 -36.30
N ALA A 413 0.91 21.29 -36.76
CA ALA A 413 1.99 22.18 -36.43
C ALA A 413 1.76 23.00 -35.14
N ASP A 414 0.53 23.13 -34.70
CA ASP A 414 0.08 23.99 -33.62
C ASP A 414 -0.57 23.25 -32.46
N GLU A 415 -0.83 21.97 -32.60
CA GLU A 415 -1.33 21.11 -31.52
C GLU A 415 -0.73 19.69 -31.61
N ALA A 416 -0.59 19.04 -30.48
CA ALA A 416 -0.12 17.67 -30.39
C ALA A 416 -0.60 16.99 -29.11
N LEU A 417 -0.65 15.66 -29.17
CA LEU A 417 -0.83 14.80 -28.00
C LEU A 417 0.51 14.11 -27.68
N VAL A 418 0.98 14.24 -26.46
CA VAL A 418 2.10 13.48 -25.90
C VAL A 418 1.51 12.42 -24.98
N SER A 419 1.71 11.14 -25.32
CA SER A 419 1.19 9.99 -24.58
C SER A 419 2.35 9.18 -24.03
N ARG A 420 2.26 8.75 -22.75
CA ARG A 420 3.27 7.94 -22.08
C ARG A 420 2.65 6.72 -21.44
N LEU A 421 3.38 5.62 -21.51
CA LEU A 421 3.10 4.38 -20.78
C LEU A 421 4.38 3.95 -20.10
N ASN A 422 4.38 3.91 -18.77
CA ASN A 422 5.49 3.41 -17.95
C ASN A 422 5.09 2.09 -17.30
N LEU A 423 5.91 1.07 -17.45
CA LEU A 423 5.70 -0.29 -16.97
C LEU A 423 6.92 -0.74 -16.19
N GLN A 424 6.78 -1.08 -14.91
CA GLN A 424 7.88 -1.55 -14.07
C GLN A 424 7.84 -3.07 -13.86
N ALA A 425 9.01 -3.69 -13.79
CA ALA A 425 9.22 -5.12 -13.62
C ALA A 425 8.40 -5.99 -14.59
N ILE A 426 8.29 -5.59 -15.84
CA ILE A 426 7.53 -6.30 -16.87
C ILE A 426 8.41 -7.27 -17.64
N ALA A 427 7.87 -8.41 -18.11
CA ALA A 427 8.53 -9.22 -19.13
C ALA A 427 8.57 -8.47 -20.47
N TYR A 428 9.67 -8.53 -21.19
CA TYR A 428 9.86 -7.76 -22.42
C TYR A 428 8.76 -8.03 -23.49
N ASN A 429 8.37 -9.28 -23.66
CA ASN A 429 7.30 -9.65 -24.60
C ASN A 429 5.93 -9.08 -24.20
N ASP A 430 5.62 -9.03 -22.90
CA ASP A 430 4.40 -8.41 -22.41
C ASP A 430 4.43 -6.89 -22.62
N ALA A 431 5.60 -6.26 -22.40
CA ALA A 431 5.78 -4.84 -22.69
C ALA A 431 5.54 -4.52 -24.17
N LEU A 432 6.06 -5.34 -25.09
CA LEU A 432 5.81 -5.20 -26.52
C LEU A 432 4.32 -5.30 -26.85
N ARG A 433 3.63 -6.30 -26.31
CA ARG A 433 2.19 -6.52 -26.54
C ARG A 433 1.32 -5.35 -26.01
N ILE A 434 1.57 -4.93 -24.77
CA ILE A 434 0.81 -3.83 -24.14
C ILE A 434 1.15 -2.50 -24.81
N GLY A 435 2.42 -2.24 -25.10
CA GLY A 435 2.87 -1.04 -25.79
C GLY A 435 2.31 -0.93 -27.22
N ALA A 436 2.28 -2.03 -27.97
CA ALA A 436 1.63 -2.05 -29.31
C ALA A 436 0.12 -1.73 -29.21
N SER A 437 -0.59 -2.36 -28.26
CA SER A 437 -2.01 -2.07 -28.02
C SER A 437 -2.25 -0.62 -27.63
N PHE A 438 -1.37 -0.04 -26.82
CA PHE A 438 -1.39 1.36 -26.42
C PHE A 438 -1.21 2.30 -27.63
N LEU A 439 -0.22 2.06 -28.47
CA LEU A 439 0.08 2.90 -29.65
C LEU A 439 -1.03 2.83 -30.71
N GLN A 440 -1.61 1.65 -30.96
CA GLN A 440 -2.69 1.44 -31.94
C GLN A 440 -3.97 2.22 -31.61
N ARG A 441 -4.16 2.63 -30.35
CA ARG A 441 -5.34 3.40 -29.92
C ARG A 441 -5.15 4.91 -29.99
N LEU A 442 -3.97 5.38 -30.42
CA LEU A 442 -3.73 6.80 -30.66
C LEU A 442 -4.32 7.15 -32.05
N GLN A 443 -5.42 7.92 -32.04
CA GLN A 443 -6.19 8.22 -33.26
C GLN A 443 -6.51 9.72 -33.35
N VAL A 444 -6.78 10.20 -34.53
CA VAL A 444 -7.35 11.54 -34.80
C VAL A 444 -8.87 11.48 -34.67
N VAL A 445 -9.44 12.38 -33.87
CA VAL A 445 -10.91 12.54 -33.81
C VAL A 445 -11.36 13.33 -35.01
N ARG A 446 -12.31 12.80 -35.76
CA ARG A 446 -12.98 13.45 -36.91
C ARG A 446 -14.13 14.34 -36.49
#